data_4cb8621eca7153870ac0bc13e235a95b
#
_entry.id   4cb8621eca7153870ac0bc13e235a95b
#
_cell.length_a   1.000
_cell.length_b   1.000
_cell.length_c   1.000
_cell.angle_alpha   90.00
_cell.angle_beta   90.00
_cell.angle_gamma   90.00
#
_symmetry.space_group_name_H-M   'P 1'
#
loop_
_entity.id
_entity.type
_entity.pdbx_description
1 polymer ?
#
loop_
_entity_poly.entity_id
_entity_poly.type
_entity_poly.pdbx_seq_one_letter_code
_entity_poly.pdbx_strand_id
1 'polypeptide(L)'
;MKNAFLCLTLVLSFVIADPAQAQQDVKPVRMGSGIMTFDTVPGWGLRPDGNSAVGPTHGGVVVDKAGNIYTSADQGVFVFSPEGQVIHSYLDADFTNLHDMEIREENGEEYIYGARNKNAEGIKFKVKGGEVVFKLPFPEESGLELKRFSPTAITVATNGDIYLSDGYASNYIFRFDKTGKYISHFGEKGNGMKQLNTAHGMTLDTRYEPHRLLICDRNHTPKGRLLHYSLEGEFIDEVVTGLGNPTSVAIQGDYVSVPDLLGRLVILDKSNTIMAVLGFNSDPEQRRNYKVLQKDWIEGVFSGTHGSYWDKDGNLYVQDWNVSGRIMKLVRVK
;
A
#
# COMPACT_ATOMS: atom_id res chain seq x y z
N MET A 1 -22.65 57.97 -52.51
CA MET A 1 -22.82 56.53 -52.17
C MET A 1 -21.71 56.14 -51.23
N LYS A 2 -21.99 56.02 -49.95
CA LYS A 2 -21.03 55.60 -48.91
C LYS A 2 -21.40 54.19 -48.47
N ASN A 3 -20.58 53.21 -48.79
CA ASN A 3 -20.76 51.86 -48.37
C ASN A 3 -20.20 51.73 -46.93
N ALA A 4 -21.04 51.39 -45.96
CA ALA A 4 -20.64 51.01 -44.64
C ALA A 4 -20.40 49.49 -44.58
N PHE A 5 -19.15 49.08 -44.30
CA PHE A 5 -18.82 47.71 -44.01
C PHE A 5 -19.14 47.41 -42.56
N LEU A 6 -20.06 46.49 -42.30
CA LEU A 6 -20.37 45.98 -40.99
C LEU A 6 -19.43 44.82 -40.65
N CYS A 7 -18.48 45.06 -39.76
CA CYS A 7 -17.56 44.02 -39.29
C CYS A 7 -18.26 43.23 -38.18
N LEU A 8 -18.64 41.97 -38.46
CA LEU A 8 -19.26 41.08 -37.48
C LEU A 8 -18.13 40.37 -36.72
N THR A 9 -17.88 40.81 -35.49
CA THR A 9 -16.89 40.12 -34.60
C THR A 9 -17.58 38.92 -33.95
N LEU A 10 -17.20 37.72 -34.35
CA LEU A 10 -17.63 36.48 -33.74
C LEU A 10 -16.84 36.29 -32.42
N VAL A 11 -17.48 36.51 -31.27
CA VAL A 11 -16.89 36.17 -29.96
C VAL A 11 -17.11 34.68 -29.71
N LEU A 12 -16.07 33.88 -29.90
CA LEU A 12 -16.05 32.49 -29.47
C LEU A 12 -15.84 32.48 -27.94
N SER A 13 -16.92 32.23 -27.19
CA SER A 13 -16.83 31.94 -25.75
C SER A 13 -16.30 30.52 -25.57
N PHE A 14 -15.06 30.37 -25.22
CA PHE A 14 -14.55 29.10 -24.68
C PHE A 14 -15.13 28.93 -23.27
N VAL A 15 -16.06 28.01 -23.12
CA VAL A 15 -16.47 27.50 -21.79
C VAL A 15 -15.31 26.61 -21.32
N ILE A 16 -14.48 27.17 -20.48
CA ILE A 16 -13.50 26.37 -19.72
C ILE A 16 -14.34 25.64 -18.66
N ALA A 17 -14.55 24.34 -18.82
CA ALA A 17 -15.21 23.52 -17.82
C ALA A 17 -14.39 23.63 -16.51
N ASP A 18 -15.07 23.90 -15.41
CA ASP A 18 -14.50 23.90 -14.08
C ASP A 18 -13.99 22.48 -13.78
N PRO A 19 -12.69 22.28 -13.47
CA PRO A 19 -12.16 20.96 -13.17
C PRO A 19 -12.89 20.27 -12.01
N ALA A 20 -13.43 21.02 -11.05
CA ALA A 20 -14.27 20.48 -9.99
C ALA A 20 -15.61 19.93 -10.52
N GLN A 21 -16.17 20.53 -11.57
CA GLN A 21 -17.39 20.07 -12.22
C GLN A 21 -17.14 18.80 -13.06
N ALA A 22 -16.00 18.72 -13.75
CA ALA A 22 -15.63 17.53 -14.53
C ALA A 22 -15.44 16.29 -13.63
N GLN A 23 -15.04 16.46 -12.37
CA GLN A 23 -14.88 15.39 -11.42
C GLN A 23 -16.23 14.87 -10.87
N GLN A 24 -17.26 15.72 -10.80
CA GLN A 24 -18.61 15.33 -10.37
C GLN A 24 -19.34 14.43 -11.39
N ASP A 25 -18.90 14.41 -12.65
CA ASP A 25 -19.52 13.61 -13.73
C ASP A 25 -18.95 12.20 -13.85
N VAL A 26 -17.85 11.87 -13.15
CA VAL A 26 -17.27 10.51 -13.15
C VAL A 26 -18.15 9.59 -12.31
N LYS A 27 -18.70 8.55 -12.93
CA LYS A 27 -19.55 7.57 -12.24
C LYS A 27 -18.70 6.53 -11.51
N PRO A 28 -19.19 6.04 -10.35
CA PRO A 28 -18.58 4.88 -9.70
C PRO A 28 -18.49 3.68 -10.66
N VAL A 29 -17.37 2.97 -10.59
CA VAL A 29 -17.15 1.74 -11.35
C VAL A 29 -17.29 0.56 -10.41
N ARG A 30 -18.17 -0.38 -10.77
CA ARG A 30 -18.35 -1.63 -10.04
C ARG A 30 -17.33 -2.66 -10.48
N MET A 31 -16.66 -3.31 -9.52
CA MET A 31 -15.66 -4.32 -9.76
C MET A 31 -15.76 -5.47 -8.77
N GLY A 32 -15.14 -6.62 -9.10
CA GLY A 32 -15.17 -7.81 -8.28
C GLY A 32 -16.34 -8.72 -8.59
N SER A 33 -16.63 -9.65 -7.68
CA SER A 33 -17.67 -10.66 -7.85
C SER A 33 -18.21 -11.16 -6.50
N GLY A 34 -19.46 -11.59 -6.48
CA GLY A 34 -20.12 -12.13 -5.30
C GLY A 34 -20.02 -11.18 -4.10
N ILE A 35 -19.67 -11.73 -2.95
CA ILE A 35 -19.51 -10.95 -1.70
C ILE A 35 -18.30 -10.03 -1.71
N MET A 36 -17.40 -10.15 -2.70
CA MET A 36 -16.23 -9.28 -2.92
C MET A 36 -16.47 -8.33 -4.09
N THR A 37 -17.64 -7.70 -4.10
CA THR A 37 -18.01 -6.66 -5.05
C THR A 37 -17.84 -5.29 -4.40
N PHE A 38 -17.26 -4.35 -5.14
CA PHE A 38 -16.94 -2.99 -4.68
C PHE A 38 -17.32 -1.95 -5.72
N ASP A 39 -17.71 -0.77 -5.26
CA ASP A 39 -17.85 0.43 -6.09
C ASP A 39 -16.72 1.41 -5.75
N THR A 40 -16.12 2.02 -6.77
CA THR A 40 -15.16 3.11 -6.56
C THR A 40 -15.83 4.36 -6.02
N VAL A 41 -15.07 5.21 -5.35
CA VAL A 41 -15.49 6.56 -4.96
C VAL A 41 -14.71 7.57 -5.81
N PRO A 42 -15.26 8.02 -6.94
CA PRO A 42 -14.56 8.93 -7.83
C PRO A 42 -14.09 10.20 -7.12
N GLY A 43 -12.84 10.57 -7.38
CA GLY A 43 -12.25 11.78 -6.80
C GLY A 43 -11.82 11.66 -5.35
N TRP A 44 -12.00 10.51 -4.69
CA TRP A 44 -11.53 10.31 -3.33
C TRP A 44 -10.00 10.48 -3.27
N GLY A 45 -9.50 11.29 -2.34
CA GLY A 45 -8.07 11.57 -2.18
C GLY A 45 -7.50 12.63 -3.13
N LEU A 46 -8.36 13.28 -3.93
CA LEU A 46 -7.98 14.43 -4.75
C LEU A 46 -8.33 15.75 -4.04
N ARG A 47 -7.60 16.81 -4.38
CA ARG A 47 -7.93 18.18 -3.95
C ARG A 47 -9.16 18.71 -4.70
N PRO A 48 -9.76 19.81 -4.25
CA PRO A 48 -10.88 20.45 -4.96
C PRO A 48 -10.56 20.87 -6.40
N ASP A 49 -9.27 21.12 -6.71
CA ASP A 49 -8.80 21.42 -8.06
C ASP A 49 -8.64 20.18 -8.95
N GLY A 50 -9.00 19.00 -8.43
CA GLY A 50 -8.90 17.73 -9.12
C GLY A 50 -7.49 17.09 -9.11
N ASN A 51 -6.49 17.78 -8.58
CA ASN A 51 -5.13 17.24 -8.53
C ASN A 51 -4.91 16.29 -7.34
N SER A 52 -3.96 15.36 -7.48
CA SER A 52 -3.54 14.53 -6.35
C SER A 52 -3.11 15.38 -5.15
N ALA A 53 -3.49 14.95 -3.96
CA ALA A 53 -3.14 15.63 -2.72
C ALA A 53 -1.73 15.26 -2.21
N VAL A 54 -1.15 14.12 -2.64
CA VAL A 54 0.01 13.51 -1.98
C VAL A 54 1.31 13.56 -2.78
N GLY A 55 1.26 13.81 -4.11
CA GLY A 55 2.46 13.70 -4.96
C GLY A 55 2.96 12.25 -5.09
N PRO A 56 4.23 12.03 -5.47
CA PRO A 56 4.74 10.68 -5.76
C PRO A 56 4.54 9.68 -4.62
N THR A 57 3.99 8.52 -4.93
CA THR A 57 3.67 7.45 -3.97
C THR A 57 4.48 6.19 -4.23
N HIS A 58 4.98 5.61 -3.14
CA HIS A 58 5.63 4.30 -3.10
C HIS A 58 5.59 3.77 -1.67
N GLY A 59 4.42 3.42 -1.18
CA GLY A 59 4.33 3.09 0.23
C GLY A 59 3.07 2.32 0.62
N GLY A 60 2.81 2.34 1.91
CA GLY A 60 1.71 1.66 2.57
C GLY A 60 0.50 2.54 2.81
N VAL A 61 -0.58 1.89 3.21
CA VAL A 61 -1.83 2.48 3.68
C VAL A 61 -2.23 1.81 4.98
N VAL A 62 -2.68 2.58 5.97
CA VAL A 62 -3.31 2.05 7.18
C VAL A 62 -4.51 2.91 7.56
N VAL A 63 -5.42 2.37 8.37
CA VAL A 63 -6.62 3.07 8.86
C VAL A 63 -6.65 3.01 10.38
N ASP A 64 -6.83 4.17 11.04
CA ASP A 64 -6.95 4.25 12.49
C ASP A 64 -8.37 3.87 12.97
N LYS A 65 -8.56 3.76 14.27
CA LYS A 65 -9.86 3.46 14.88
C LYS A 65 -10.93 4.52 14.63
N ALA A 66 -10.54 5.75 14.41
CA ALA A 66 -11.45 6.85 14.07
C ALA A 66 -11.91 6.78 12.60
N GLY A 67 -11.25 5.94 11.78
CA GLY A 67 -11.52 5.80 10.36
C GLY A 67 -10.69 6.73 9.48
N ASN A 68 -9.67 7.41 10.01
CA ASN A 68 -8.76 8.21 9.21
C ASN A 68 -7.76 7.31 8.49
N ILE A 69 -7.42 7.69 7.27
CA ILE A 69 -6.58 6.91 6.38
C ILE A 69 -5.19 7.56 6.30
N TYR A 70 -4.17 6.82 6.70
CA TYR A 70 -2.77 7.20 6.61
C TYR A 70 -2.17 6.58 5.37
N THR A 71 -1.56 7.37 4.52
CA THR A 71 -0.84 6.89 3.33
C THR A 71 0.52 7.55 3.24
N SER A 72 1.54 6.75 2.94
CA SER A 72 2.89 7.26 2.76
C SER A 72 3.15 7.68 1.32
N ALA A 73 3.87 8.77 1.17
CA ALA A 73 4.37 9.31 -0.09
C ALA A 73 5.85 9.67 0.06
N ASP A 74 6.52 10.02 -1.02
CA ASP A 74 7.94 10.40 -0.97
C ASP A 74 8.20 11.57 0.01
N GLN A 75 7.23 12.47 0.15
CA GLN A 75 7.33 13.67 1.00
C GLN A 75 7.03 13.41 2.48
N GLY A 76 6.37 12.31 2.82
CA GLY A 76 5.93 12.03 4.19
C GLY A 76 4.65 11.20 4.26
N VAL A 77 3.96 11.29 5.39
CA VAL A 77 2.67 10.60 5.62
C VAL A 77 1.54 11.61 5.58
N PHE A 78 0.53 11.33 4.76
CA PHE A 78 -0.69 12.12 4.66
C PHE A 78 -1.84 11.40 5.35
N VAL A 79 -2.66 12.17 6.04
CA VAL A 79 -3.83 11.66 6.76
C VAL A 79 -5.10 12.20 6.11
N PHE A 80 -5.94 11.30 5.65
CA PHE A 80 -7.22 11.63 5.05
C PHE A 80 -8.37 11.34 6.01
N SER A 81 -9.42 12.16 5.94
CA SER A 81 -10.71 11.80 6.51
C SER A 81 -11.35 10.65 5.73
N PRO A 82 -12.39 9.98 6.29
CA PRO A 82 -13.16 8.96 5.55
C PRO A 82 -13.76 9.48 4.23
N GLU A 83 -13.98 10.79 4.11
CA GLU A 83 -14.51 11.47 2.92
C GLU A 83 -13.43 11.77 1.88
N GLY A 84 -12.14 11.58 2.19
CA GLY A 84 -11.02 11.75 1.26
C GLY A 84 -10.38 13.14 1.27
N GLN A 85 -10.61 13.92 2.32
CA GLN A 85 -9.95 15.21 2.50
C GLN A 85 -8.67 15.05 3.33
N VAL A 86 -7.58 15.68 2.94
CA VAL A 86 -6.36 15.74 3.77
C VAL A 86 -6.65 16.58 5.01
N ILE A 87 -6.60 15.95 6.18
CA ILE A 87 -6.83 16.58 7.49
C ILE A 87 -5.54 16.84 8.25
N HIS A 88 -4.47 16.12 7.93
CA HIS A 88 -3.15 16.29 8.52
C HIS A 88 -2.05 15.74 7.59
N SER A 89 -0.80 16.13 7.85
CA SER A 89 0.37 15.53 7.20
C SER A 89 1.60 15.62 8.11
N TYR A 90 2.41 14.56 8.08
CA TYR A 90 3.72 14.47 8.73
C TYR A 90 4.78 14.58 7.64
N LEU A 91 5.46 15.73 7.55
CA LEU A 91 6.40 16.04 6.47
C LEU A 91 7.86 16.15 6.93
N ASP A 92 8.12 15.91 8.21
CA ASP A 92 9.47 15.87 8.73
C ASP A 92 10.27 14.70 8.16
N ALA A 93 11.60 14.80 8.25
CA ALA A 93 12.51 13.80 7.70
C ALA A 93 12.26 12.37 8.20
N ASP A 94 11.69 12.22 9.40
CA ASP A 94 11.36 10.91 9.99
C ASP A 94 10.20 10.21 9.30
N PHE A 95 9.33 10.92 8.58
CA PHE A 95 8.16 10.37 7.92
C PHE A 95 8.32 10.17 6.42
N THR A 96 9.49 10.48 5.85
CA THR A 96 9.78 10.25 4.43
C THR A 96 10.15 8.79 4.16
N ASN A 97 9.88 8.33 2.93
CA ASN A 97 10.28 7.00 2.44
C ASN A 97 9.74 5.81 3.25
N LEU A 98 8.60 5.96 3.92
CA LEU A 98 7.90 4.81 4.50
C LEU A 98 7.37 3.94 3.36
N HIS A 99 8.05 2.83 3.12
CA HIS A 99 7.72 1.89 2.05
C HIS A 99 6.56 0.97 2.42
N ASP A 100 6.40 0.70 3.72
CA ASP A 100 5.29 -0.06 4.29
C ASP A 100 4.92 0.50 5.66
N MET A 101 3.67 0.31 6.06
CA MET A 101 3.17 0.73 7.36
C MET A 101 2.22 -0.32 7.93
N GLU A 102 2.28 -0.50 9.24
CA GLU A 102 1.32 -1.25 10.03
C GLU A 102 0.85 -0.42 11.22
N ILE A 103 -0.44 -0.46 11.54
CA ILE A 103 -1.02 0.22 12.70
C ILE A 103 -1.38 -0.78 13.79
N ARG A 104 -1.04 -0.46 15.04
CA ARG A 104 -1.34 -1.27 16.22
C ARG A 104 -1.81 -0.41 17.37
N GLU A 105 -2.78 -0.93 18.12
CA GLU A 105 -3.13 -0.38 19.44
C GLU A 105 -2.36 -1.07 20.54
N GLU A 106 -1.78 -0.27 21.42
CA GLU A 106 -1.06 -0.73 22.59
C GLU A 106 -1.50 0.10 23.80
N ASN A 107 -2.08 -0.54 24.80
CA ASN A 107 -2.55 0.12 26.02
C ASN A 107 -3.49 1.33 25.79
N GLY A 108 -4.32 1.26 24.75
CA GLY A 108 -5.30 2.31 24.44
C GLY A 108 -4.75 3.46 23.55
N GLU A 109 -3.50 3.39 23.14
CA GLU A 109 -2.87 4.33 22.20
C GLU A 109 -2.53 3.63 20.89
N GLU A 110 -2.73 4.30 19.74
CA GLU A 110 -2.42 3.76 18.43
C GLU A 110 -1.02 4.20 17.98
N TYR A 111 -0.29 3.25 17.41
CA TYR A 111 1.05 3.44 16.86
C TYR A 111 1.10 2.97 15.42
N ILE A 112 1.88 3.67 14.60
CA ILE A 112 2.27 3.20 13.28
C ILE A 112 3.72 2.73 13.36
N TYR A 113 3.92 1.52 12.83
CA TYR A 113 5.23 0.96 12.54
C TYR A 113 5.47 1.13 11.04
N GLY A 114 6.66 1.53 10.64
CA GLY A 114 7.00 1.78 9.25
C GLY A 114 8.33 1.20 8.84
N ALA A 115 8.42 0.66 7.63
CA ALA A 115 9.67 0.27 7.00
C ALA A 115 10.17 1.42 6.10
N ARG A 116 11.36 1.96 6.37
CA ARG A 116 11.95 3.08 5.64
C ARG A 116 13.10 2.62 4.75
N ASN A 117 12.81 2.28 3.51
CA ASN A 117 13.74 1.60 2.62
C ASN A 117 15.00 2.43 2.27
N LYS A 118 14.85 3.74 2.01
CA LYS A 118 15.97 4.63 1.68
C LYS A 118 16.76 5.09 2.92
N ASN A 119 16.13 5.04 4.09
CA ASN A 119 16.74 5.43 5.36
C ASN A 119 17.39 4.24 6.08
N ALA A 120 17.21 3.02 5.55
CA ALA A 120 17.79 1.79 6.08
C ALA A 120 17.41 1.52 7.56
N GLU A 121 16.11 1.69 7.87
CA GLU A 121 15.61 1.49 9.24
C GLU A 121 14.12 1.15 9.25
N GLY A 122 13.65 0.58 10.35
CA GLY A 122 12.25 0.62 10.77
C GLY A 122 12.02 1.80 11.70
N ILE A 123 10.75 2.19 11.90
CA ILE A 123 10.35 3.26 12.81
C ILE A 123 9.04 2.91 13.52
N LYS A 124 8.91 3.32 14.78
CA LYS A 124 7.63 3.33 15.51
C LYS A 124 7.31 4.76 15.93
N PHE A 125 6.09 5.22 15.65
CA PHE A 125 5.62 6.54 16.07
C PHE A 125 4.14 6.51 16.49
N LYS A 126 3.75 7.48 17.33
CA LYS A 126 2.36 7.63 17.76
C LYS A 126 1.50 8.17 16.63
N VAL A 127 0.31 7.60 16.46
CA VAL A 127 -0.72 8.10 15.54
C VAL A 127 -1.11 9.53 15.92
N LYS A 128 -1.29 9.78 17.21
CA LYS A 128 -1.59 11.13 17.69
C LYS A 128 -0.29 11.92 17.91
N GLY A 129 -0.10 12.95 17.09
CA GLY A 129 1.00 13.91 17.24
C GLY A 129 2.34 13.49 16.62
N GLY A 130 2.47 12.28 16.07
CA GLY A 130 3.65 11.86 15.33
C GLY A 130 4.93 11.66 16.15
N GLU A 131 4.85 11.57 17.48
CA GLU A 131 6.03 11.36 18.33
C GLU A 131 6.72 10.04 17.96
N VAL A 132 7.99 10.12 17.53
CA VAL A 132 8.82 8.94 17.25
C VAL A 132 9.21 8.27 18.57
N VAL A 133 8.85 7.00 18.72
CA VAL A 133 9.12 6.22 19.93
C VAL A 133 10.52 5.60 19.88
N PHE A 134 10.83 4.95 18.74
CA PHE A 134 12.18 4.40 18.46
C PHE A 134 12.36 4.16 16.98
N LYS A 135 13.60 3.90 16.60
CA LYS A 135 14.01 3.46 15.26
C LYS A 135 14.70 2.09 15.35
N LEU A 136 14.58 1.30 14.29
CA LEU A 136 15.16 -0.01 14.14
C LEU A 136 16.20 0.03 13.00
N PRO A 137 17.43 0.42 13.27
CA PRO A 137 18.52 0.34 12.29
C PRO A 137 18.89 -1.11 12.03
N PHE A 138 19.82 -1.33 11.10
CA PHE A 138 20.41 -2.65 10.92
C PHE A 138 21.02 -3.14 12.25
N PRO A 139 20.65 -4.35 12.73
CA PRO A 139 21.17 -4.86 14.00
C PRO A 139 22.58 -5.45 13.81
N GLU A 140 23.62 -4.70 14.18
CA GLU A 140 25.02 -5.14 14.10
C GLU A 140 25.28 -6.41 14.94
N GLU A 141 24.52 -6.61 16.02
CA GLU A 141 24.55 -7.81 16.86
C GLU A 141 24.07 -9.08 16.16
N SER A 142 23.48 -8.98 14.98
CA SER A 142 23.14 -10.12 14.12
C SER A 142 24.36 -10.88 13.63
N GLY A 143 25.54 -10.24 13.62
CA GLY A 143 26.79 -10.79 13.09
C GLY A 143 26.79 -10.90 11.55
N LEU A 144 25.79 -10.37 10.85
CA LEU A 144 25.73 -10.36 9.40
C LEU A 144 26.55 -9.21 8.82
N GLU A 145 27.31 -9.49 7.78
CA GLU A 145 28.02 -8.46 7.00
C GLU A 145 27.21 -8.11 5.75
N LEU A 146 26.28 -7.14 5.87
CA LEU A 146 25.44 -6.70 4.77
C LEU A 146 26.04 -5.47 4.08
N LYS A 147 26.14 -5.52 2.74
CA LYS A 147 26.55 -4.35 1.93
C LYS A 147 25.48 -3.25 1.91
N ARG A 148 24.24 -3.59 2.20
CA ARG A 148 23.08 -2.70 2.16
C ARG A 148 21.99 -3.26 3.07
N PHE A 149 21.28 -2.35 3.73
CA PHE A 149 20.02 -2.62 4.42
C PHE A 149 18.93 -1.75 3.81
N SER A 150 17.83 -2.36 3.36
CA SER A 150 16.76 -1.61 2.66
C SER A 150 15.41 -2.27 2.93
N PRO A 151 14.84 -2.00 4.11
CA PRO A 151 13.60 -2.61 4.54
C PRO A 151 12.41 -2.33 3.63
N THR A 152 11.58 -3.34 3.42
CA THR A 152 10.41 -3.27 2.53
C THR A 152 9.09 -3.45 3.25
N ALA A 153 9.05 -4.22 4.34
CA ALA A 153 7.83 -4.47 5.09
C ALA A 153 8.11 -4.58 6.59
N ILE A 154 7.09 -4.28 7.37
CA ILE A 154 7.10 -4.39 8.82
C ILE A 154 5.77 -4.94 9.32
N THR A 155 5.82 -5.84 10.30
CA THR A 155 4.61 -6.32 10.99
C THR A 155 4.88 -6.61 12.46
N VAL A 156 3.85 -6.64 13.27
CA VAL A 156 3.94 -6.82 14.72
C VAL A 156 3.09 -8.01 15.16
N ALA A 157 3.70 -8.96 15.84
CA ALA A 157 3.00 -10.11 16.40
C ALA A 157 2.18 -9.73 17.64
N THR A 158 1.27 -10.62 18.06
CA THR A 158 0.39 -10.39 19.22
C THR A 158 1.15 -10.28 20.55
N ASN A 159 2.34 -10.86 20.66
CA ASN A 159 3.23 -10.72 21.81
C ASN A 159 4.04 -9.40 21.80
N GLY A 160 3.92 -8.61 20.73
CA GLY A 160 4.63 -7.35 20.51
C GLY A 160 5.95 -7.48 19.75
N ASP A 161 6.38 -8.68 19.37
CA ASP A 161 7.58 -8.84 18.55
C ASP A 161 7.38 -8.21 17.17
N ILE A 162 8.42 -7.54 16.70
CA ILE A 162 8.43 -6.78 15.45
C ILE A 162 9.24 -7.54 14.42
N TYR A 163 8.69 -7.70 13.23
CA TYR A 163 9.36 -8.32 12.08
C TYR A 163 9.59 -7.27 11.01
N LEU A 164 10.84 -7.09 10.60
CA LEU A 164 11.27 -6.11 9.60
C LEU A 164 11.96 -6.86 8.45
N SER A 165 11.37 -6.82 7.26
CA SER A 165 11.88 -7.51 6.07
C SER A 165 12.86 -6.63 5.29
N ASP A 166 14.07 -7.11 5.03
CA ASP A 166 15.08 -6.47 4.18
C ASP A 166 14.96 -6.92 2.71
N GLY A 167 13.77 -6.78 2.15
CA GLY A 167 13.42 -7.36 0.85
C GLY A 167 14.14 -6.74 -0.36
N TYR A 168 14.62 -5.49 -0.24
CA TYR A 168 15.39 -4.86 -1.33
C TYR A 168 16.89 -5.09 -1.24
N ALA A 169 17.36 -5.84 -0.25
CA ALA A 169 18.77 -6.17 -0.13
C ALA A 169 19.00 -7.65 0.17
N SER A 170 19.06 -8.06 1.43
CA SER A 170 19.44 -9.41 1.84
C SER A 170 18.34 -10.45 1.73
N ASN A 171 17.07 -10.03 1.80
CA ASN A 171 15.89 -10.88 1.98
C ASN A 171 15.83 -11.61 3.34
N TYR A 172 16.62 -11.19 4.31
CA TYR A 172 16.40 -11.57 5.69
C TYR A 172 15.19 -10.85 6.27
N ILE A 173 14.53 -11.51 7.22
CA ILE A 173 13.50 -10.94 8.08
C ILE A 173 14.08 -10.88 9.47
N PHE A 174 14.22 -9.67 10.00
CA PHE A 174 14.77 -9.41 11.32
C PHE A 174 13.66 -9.35 12.35
N ARG A 175 13.81 -10.08 13.44
CA ARG A 175 12.89 -10.09 14.57
C ARG A 175 13.48 -9.27 15.72
N PHE A 176 12.69 -8.34 16.22
CA PHE A 176 12.99 -7.52 17.40
C PHE A 176 11.91 -7.74 18.45
N ASP A 177 12.22 -7.50 19.72
CA ASP A 177 11.21 -7.44 20.75
C ASP A 177 10.40 -6.12 20.68
N LYS A 178 9.38 -6.02 21.52
CA LYS A 178 8.50 -4.83 21.60
C LYS A 178 9.22 -3.53 21.96
N THR A 179 10.45 -3.59 22.48
CA THR A 179 11.28 -2.44 22.81
C THR A 179 12.25 -2.05 21.70
N GLY A 180 12.28 -2.84 20.60
CA GLY A 180 13.18 -2.64 19.47
C GLY A 180 14.54 -3.34 19.62
N LYS A 181 14.71 -4.21 20.62
CA LYS A 181 15.93 -5.00 20.79
C LYS A 181 15.91 -6.20 19.85
N TYR A 182 17.01 -6.41 19.11
CA TYR A 182 17.18 -7.55 18.21
C TYR A 182 17.11 -8.89 18.96
N ILE A 183 16.38 -9.86 18.34
CA ILE A 183 16.23 -11.22 18.83
C ILE A 183 16.93 -12.22 17.88
N SER A 184 16.55 -12.21 16.62
CA SER A 184 16.99 -13.18 15.61
C SER A 184 16.71 -12.67 14.19
N HIS A 185 17.17 -13.42 13.21
CA HIS A 185 16.77 -13.24 11.82
C HIS A 185 16.60 -14.61 11.15
N PHE A 186 15.84 -14.62 10.05
CA PHE A 186 15.63 -15.77 9.20
C PHE A 186 15.39 -15.34 7.75
N GLY A 187 15.20 -16.31 6.86
CA GLY A 187 15.07 -16.05 5.44
C GLY A 187 16.41 -16.23 4.74
N GLU A 188 16.34 -16.36 3.44
CA GLU A 188 17.52 -16.52 2.59
C GLU A 188 17.15 -16.07 1.18
N LYS A 189 18.06 -15.36 0.53
CA LYS A 189 17.87 -14.92 -0.85
C LYS A 189 17.96 -16.06 -1.85
N GLY A 190 16.94 -16.22 -2.68
CA GLY A 190 16.94 -17.21 -3.77
C GLY A 190 15.55 -17.49 -4.34
N ASN A 191 15.47 -18.53 -5.20
CA ASN A 191 14.23 -18.99 -5.83
C ASN A 191 13.85 -20.43 -5.41
N GLY A 192 14.49 -20.99 -4.40
CA GLY A 192 14.10 -22.28 -3.84
C GLY A 192 12.77 -22.18 -3.06
N MET A 193 12.27 -23.37 -2.65
CA MET A 193 10.97 -23.46 -1.97
C MET A 193 10.90 -22.58 -0.72
N LYS A 194 11.97 -22.57 0.09
CA LYS A 194 12.09 -21.83 1.35
C LYS A 194 12.83 -20.51 1.22
N GLN A 195 13.26 -20.13 0.03
CA GLN A 195 14.01 -18.91 -0.22
C GLN A 195 13.08 -17.78 -0.65
N LEU A 196 13.54 -16.56 -0.53
CA LEU A 196 12.81 -15.34 -0.83
C LEU A 196 13.55 -14.54 -1.92
N ASN A 197 12.82 -14.12 -2.94
CA ASN A 197 13.34 -13.22 -3.96
C ASN A 197 12.53 -11.93 -3.94
N THR A 198 12.95 -11.00 -3.14
CA THR A 198 12.25 -9.79 -2.73
C THR A 198 11.06 -10.10 -1.80
N ALA A 199 11.37 -10.33 -0.52
CA ALA A 199 10.39 -10.37 0.57
C ALA A 199 9.77 -8.98 0.73
N HIS A 200 8.76 -8.64 -0.10
CA HIS A 200 8.36 -7.26 -0.34
C HIS A 200 7.30 -6.75 0.65
N GLY A 201 6.21 -7.49 0.83
CA GLY A 201 5.14 -7.21 1.78
C GLY A 201 5.03 -8.34 2.81
N MET A 202 4.58 -8.02 4.01
CA MET A 202 4.44 -8.99 5.09
C MET A 202 3.35 -8.54 6.06
N THR A 203 2.58 -9.50 6.60
CA THR A 203 1.64 -9.24 7.69
C THR A 203 1.56 -10.45 8.61
N LEU A 204 1.10 -10.21 9.86
CA LEU A 204 0.74 -11.27 10.77
C LEU A 204 -0.58 -11.91 10.32
N ASP A 205 -0.55 -13.17 9.95
CA ASP A 205 -1.75 -13.93 9.57
C ASP A 205 -2.41 -14.56 10.80
N THR A 206 -3.42 -13.86 11.30
CA THR A 206 -4.22 -14.26 12.45
C THR A 206 -5.39 -15.18 12.10
N ARG A 207 -5.55 -15.57 10.83
CA ARG A 207 -6.58 -16.52 10.38
C ARG A 207 -6.28 -17.96 10.80
N TYR A 208 -5.05 -18.22 11.21
CA TYR A 208 -4.56 -19.55 11.62
C TYR A 208 -4.07 -19.55 13.07
N GLU A 209 -4.15 -20.70 13.72
CA GLU A 209 -3.52 -20.97 14.99
C GLU A 209 -2.55 -22.16 14.86
N PRO A 210 -1.27 -22.00 15.24
CA PRO A 210 -0.63 -20.74 15.68
C PRO A 210 -0.59 -19.68 14.57
N HIS A 211 -0.52 -18.40 14.97
CA HIS A 211 -0.36 -17.29 14.04
C HIS A 211 0.90 -17.47 13.17
N ARG A 212 0.88 -16.91 11.98
CA ARG A 212 1.95 -17.05 10.98
C ARG A 212 2.32 -15.70 10.40
N LEU A 213 3.47 -15.62 9.75
CA LEU A 213 3.80 -14.52 8.86
C LEU A 213 3.36 -14.88 7.44
N LEU A 214 2.55 -14.03 6.80
CA LEU A 214 2.21 -14.12 5.38
C LEU A 214 3.09 -13.14 4.62
N ILE A 215 3.93 -13.66 3.69
CA ILE A 215 4.99 -12.92 3.04
C ILE A 215 4.81 -12.92 1.53
N CYS A 216 4.89 -11.73 0.91
CA CYS A 216 4.97 -11.56 -0.53
C CYS A 216 6.39 -11.84 -1.04
N ASP A 217 6.62 -12.98 -1.67
CA ASP A 217 7.84 -13.28 -2.42
C ASP A 217 7.67 -12.76 -3.86
N ARG A 218 7.88 -11.43 -4.02
CA ARG A 218 7.47 -10.65 -5.18
C ARG A 218 8.10 -11.06 -6.48
N ASN A 219 9.42 -11.28 -6.48
CA ASN A 219 10.19 -11.56 -7.68
C ASN A 219 10.56 -13.03 -7.84
N HIS A 220 9.85 -13.94 -7.16
CA HIS A 220 10.02 -15.37 -7.38
C HIS A 220 9.81 -15.71 -8.86
N THR A 221 10.62 -16.65 -9.36
CA THR A 221 10.56 -17.12 -10.75
C THR A 221 9.86 -18.49 -10.80
N PRO A 222 8.89 -18.70 -11.71
CA PRO A 222 8.51 -17.85 -12.86
C PRO A 222 7.50 -16.73 -12.51
N LYS A 223 6.89 -16.72 -11.35
CA LYS A 223 5.89 -15.72 -10.93
C LYS A 223 5.94 -15.51 -9.42
N GLY A 224 5.54 -14.31 -8.98
CA GLY A 224 5.39 -14.00 -7.57
C GLY A 224 4.44 -14.97 -6.84
N ARG A 225 4.66 -15.11 -5.55
CA ARG A 225 3.94 -16.03 -4.68
C ARG A 225 3.76 -15.48 -3.26
N LEU A 226 2.92 -16.11 -2.47
CA LEU A 226 2.80 -15.88 -1.04
C LEU A 226 3.30 -17.10 -0.27
N LEU A 227 4.03 -16.86 0.80
CA LEU A 227 4.59 -17.90 1.66
C LEU A 227 4.13 -17.69 3.11
N HIS A 228 3.90 -18.80 3.82
CA HIS A 228 3.79 -18.79 5.28
C HIS A 228 5.11 -19.19 5.94
N TYR A 229 5.45 -18.41 6.97
CA TYR A 229 6.51 -18.75 7.93
C TYR A 229 5.95 -18.72 9.35
N SER A 230 6.51 -19.53 10.24
CA SER A 230 6.24 -19.41 11.67
C SER A 230 6.85 -18.12 12.24
N LEU A 231 6.46 -17.75 13.43
CA LEU A 231 7.03 -16.59 14.14
C LEU A 231 8.51 -16.85 14.56
N GLU A 232 8.94 -18.10 14.55
CA GLU A 232 10.34 -18.51 14.77
C GLU A 232 11.16 -18.52 13.47
N GLY A 233 10.50 -18.28 12.30
CA GLY A 233 11.16 -18.23 11.00
C GLY A 233 11.26 -19.57 10.27
N GLU A 234 10.47 -20.56 10.67
CA GLU A 234 10.39 -21.83 9.96
C GLU A 234 9.41 -21.70 8.78
N PHE A 235 9.84 -22.17 7.61
CA PHE A 235 8.95 -22.25 6.45
C PHE A 235 7.84 -23.25 6.70
N ILE A 236 6.60 -22.82 6.45
CA ILE A 236 5.40 -23.67 6.61
C ILE A 236 4.93 -24.19 5.24
N ASP A 237 4.53 -23.28 4.36
CA ASP A 237 3.99 -23.65 3.04
C ASP A 237 4.07 -22.48 2.03
N GLU A 238 3.88 -22.84 0.77
CA GLU A 238 3.58 -21.94 -0.33
C GLU A 238 2.05 -21.84 -0.47
N VAL A 239 1.53 -20.64 -0.20
CA VAL A 239 0.10 -20.39 0.00
C VAL A 239 -0.61 -20.13 -1.33
N VAL A 240 -0.03 -19.25 -2.14
CA VAL A 240 -0.56 -18.83 -3.45
C VAL A 240 0.57 -18.67 -4.41
N THR A 241 0.41 -19.24 -5.61
CA THR A 241 1.35 -19.10 -6.72
C THR A 241 0.70 -18.39 -7.91
N GLY A 242 1.50 -17.95 -8.85
CA GLY A 242 0.99 -17.38 -10.10
C GLY A 242 0.51 -15.96 -10.00
N LEU A 243 0.80 -15.28 -8.87
CA LEU A 243 0.69 -13.84 -8.78
C LEU A 243 1.72 -13.18 -9.72
N GLY A 244 1.45 -11.95 -10.13
CA GLY A 244 2.41 -11.19 -10.93
C GLY A 244 3.60 -10.72 -10.09
N ASN A 245 3.44 -9.57 -9.50
CA ASN A 245 4.40 -8.98 -8.56
C ASN A 245 3.65 -8.52 -7.29
N PRO A 246 3.31 -9.41 -6.36
CA PRO A 246 2.60 -9.05 -5.13
C PRO A 246 3.46 -8.10 -4.29
N THR A 247 2.84 -7.02 -3.79
CA THR A 247 3.58 -5.95 -3.11
C THR A 247 3.29 -5.84 -1.63
N SER A 248 2.06 -6.07 -1.25
CA SER A 248 1.61 -5.94 0.14
C SER A 248 0.54 -7.00 0.43
N VAL A 249 0.22 -7.16 1.69
CA VAL A 249 -0.87 -8.02 2.17
C VAL A 249 -1.55 -7.35 3.36
N ALA A 250 -2.89 -7.30 3.34
CA ALA A 250 -3.65 -6.83 4.48
C ALA A 250 -4.83 -7.77 4.74
N ILE A 251 -5.10 -8.06 6.01
CA ILE A 251 -6.09 -9.05 6.44
C ILE A 251 -7.26 -8.35 7.13
N GLN A 252 -8.48 -8.79 6.79
CA GLN A 252 -9.69 -8.47 7.52
C GLN A 252 -10.57 -9.72 7.68
N GLY A 253 -10.71 -10.20 8.92
CA GLY A 253 -11.41 -11.46 9.19
C GLY A 253 -10.78 -12.62 8.42
N ASP A 254 -11.55 -13.26 7.58
CA ASP A 254 -11.10 -14.39 6.76
C ASP A 254 -10.49 -13.98 5.40
N TYR A 255 -10.45 -12.68 5.08
CA TYR A 255 -10.06 -12.20 3.75
C TYR A 255 -8.70 -11.50 3.75
N VAL A 256 -8.00 -11.64 2.63
CA VAL A 256 -6.71 -10.98 2.37
C VAL A 256 -6.81 -10.16 1.10
N SER A 257 -6.38 -8.92 1.15
CA SER A 257 -6.10 -8.12 -0.05
C SER A 257 -4.62 -8.19 -0.40
N VAL A 258 -4.33 -8.42 -1.68
CA VAL A 258 -2.98 -8.55 -2.23
C VAL A 258 -2.85 -7.60 -3.41
N PRO A 259 -2.30 -6.40 -3.22
CA PRO A 259 -1.90 -5.55 -4.34
C PRO A 259 -0.85 -6.24 -5.21
N ASP A 260 -1.00 -6.10 -6.53
CA ASP A 260 -0.11 -6.68 -7.52
C ASP A 260 0.28 -5.60 -8.55
N LEU A 261 1.57 -5.30 -8.68
CA LEU A 261 2.09 -4.28 -9.60
C LEU A 261 1.64 -4.44 -11.04
N LEU A 262 1.12 -5.62 -11.40
CA LEU A 262 0.50 -5.82 -12.72
C LEU A 262 -0.86 -5.12 -12.87
N GLY A 263 -1.13 -4.08 -12.05
CA GLY A 263 -2.31 -3.23 -12.13
C GLY A 263 -3.58 -3.97 -11.74
N ARG A 264 -3.57 -4.63 -10.58
CA ARG A 264 -4.74 -5.32 -10.01
C ARG A 264 -4.63 -5.47 -8.50
N LEU A 265 -5.76 -5.66 -7.86
CA LEU A 265 -5.86 -6.08 -6.47
C LEU A 265 -6.52 -7.46 -6.42
N VAL A 266 -5.87 -8.43 -5.79
CA VAL A 266 -6.39 -9.79 -5.64
C VAL A 266 -6.97 -9.94 -4.24
N ILE A 267 -8.16 -10.54 -4.12
CA ILE A 267 -8.78 -10.87 -2.83
C ILE A 267 -8.78 -12.38 -2.66
N LEU A 268 -8.27 -12.84 -1.52
CA LEU A 268 -8.24 -14.25 -1.13
C LEU A 268 -9.18 -14.50 0.05
N ASP A 269 -9.73 -15.71 0.15
CA ASP A 269 -10.43 -16.19 1.34
C ASP A 269 -9.50 -16.87 2.36
N LYS A 270 -10.06 -17.43 3.43
CA LYS A 270 -9.31 -18.14 4.48
C LYS A 270 -8.55 -19.37 3.95
N SER A 271 -9.04 -20.00 2.89
CA SER A 271 -8.35 -21.12 2.22
C SER A 271 -7.31 -20.67 1.20
N ASN A 272 -7.08 -19.36 1.11
CA ASN A 272 -6.21 -18.69 0.14
C ASN A 272 -6.64 -18.90 -1.33
N THR A 273 -7.94 -19.15 -1.54
CA THR A 273 -8.53 -19.19 -2.88
C THR A 273 -8.83 -17.76 -3.36
N ILE A 274 -8.57 -17.49 -4.64
CA ILE A 274 -8.86 -16.18 -5.24
C ILE A 274 -10.39 -16.03 -5.36
N MET A 275 -10.95 -15.07 -4.63
CA MET A 275 -12.36 -14.71 -4.62
C MET A 275 -12.70 -13.67 -5.67
N ALA A 276 -11.81 -12.70 -5.85
CA ALA A 276 -12.00 -11.59 -6.80
C ALA A 276 -10.66 -11.01 -7.27
N VAL A 277 -10.68 -10.43 -8.45
CA VAL A 277 -9.63 -9.58 -9.00
C VAL A 277 -10.26 -8.23 -9.31
N LEU A 278 -9.76 -7.18 -8.67
CA LEU A 278 -10.29 -5.83 -8.77
C LEU A 278 -9.38 -4.96 -9.65
N GLY A 279 -9.98 -4.08 -10.43
CA GLY A 279 -9.32 -2.98 -11.13
C GLY A 279 -8.25 -3.39 -12.14
N PHE A 280 -8.36 -4.60 -12.72
CA PHE A 280 -7.37 -5.11 -13.66
C PHE A 280 -7.16 -4.16 -14.85
N ASN A 281 -5.91 -3.79 -15.07
CA ASN A 281 -5.51 -2.98 -16.21
C ASN A 281 -5.21 -3.87 -17.42
N SER A 282 -5.97 -3.70 -18.50
CA SER A 282 -5.76 -4.46 -19.73
C SER A 282 -4.61 -3.91 -20.59
N ASP A 283 -4.19 -2.65 -20.36
CA ASP A 283 -3.09 -2.02 -21.07
C ASP A 283 -1.73 -2.44 -20.48
N PRO A 284 -0.92 -3.24 -21.18
CA PRO A 284 0.37 -3.70 -20.69
C PRO A 284 1.39 -2.55 -20.49
N GLU A 285 1.26 -1.43 -21.21
CA GLU A 285 2.16 -0.29 -21.11
C GLU A 285 1.92 0.53 -19.83
N GLN A 286 0.71 0.44 -19.27
CA GLN A 286 0.38 1.10 -18.02
C GLN A 286 0.66 0.22 -16.79
N ARG A 287 0.70 -1.11 -16.94
CA ARG A 287 0.97 -2.03 -15.83
C ARG A 287 2.42 -1.91 -15.35
N ARG A 288 2.60 -1.86 -14.01
CA ARG A 288 3.92 -1.72 -13.39
C ARG A 288 4.66 -0.47 -13.89
N ASN A 289 3.93 0.56 -14.26
CA ASN A 289 4.48 1.77 -14.81
C ASN A 289 4.27 2.96 -13.86
N TYR A 290 5.33 3.31 -13.12
CA TYR A 290 5.36 4.45 -12.20
C TYR A 290 4.99 5.78 -12.87
N LYS A 291 5.26 5.92 -14.18
CA LYS A 291 5.17 7.18 -14.92
C LYS A 291 3.78 7.46 -15.51
N VAL A 292 2.78 6.65 -15.22
CA VAL A 292 1.41 6.94 -15.65
C VAL A 292 0.96 8.25 -15.00
N LEU A 293 0.70 9.25 -15.83
CA LEU A 293 0.32 10.59 -15.36
C LEU A 293 -1.15 10.60 -14.91
N GLN A 294 -1.50 11.53 -14.03
CA GLN A 294 -2.86 11.67 -13.51
C GLN A 294 -3.92 11.82 -14.62
N LYS A 295 -3.62 12.57 -15.69
CA LYS A 295 -4.51 12.75 -16.84
C LYS A 295 -4.85 11.46 -17.60
N ASP A 296 -4.03 10.42 -17.41
CA ASP A 296 -4.18 9.12 -18.07
C ASP A 296 -4.80 8.06 -17.12
N TRP A 297 -5.19 8.46 -15.89
CA TRP A 297 -5.88 7.55 -14.97
C TRP A 297 -7.30 7.25 -15.48
N ILE A 298 -7.66 5.99 -15.37
CA ILE A 298 -9.01 5.52 -15.67
C ILE A 298 -9.65 5.13 -14.33
N GLU A 299 -10.89 5.58 -14.11
CA GLU A 299 -11.63 5.20 -12.91
C GLU A 299 -11.86 3.69 -12.87
N GLY A 300 -11.58 3.08 -11.70
CA GLY A 300 -11.70 1.64 -11.53
C GLY A 300 -10.59 0.79 -12.16
N VAL A 301 -9.54 1.40 -12.74
CA VAL A 301 -8.39 0.69 -13.33
C VAL A 301 -7.11 1.10 -12.61
N PHE A 302 -6.33 0.13 -12.12
CA PHE A 302 -5.06 0.36 -11.45
C PHE A 302 -3.88 0.35 -12.43
N SER A 303 -2.80 1.06 -12.10
CA SER A 303 -1.56 1.03 -12.90
C SER A 303 -0.45 0.20 -12.25
N GLY A 304 -0.32 0.28 -10.95
CA GLY A 304 0.71 -0.46 -10.21
C GLY A 304 0.39 -0.46 -8.72
N THR A 305 -0.61 -1.26 -8.32
CA THR A 305 -1.04 -1.34 -6.92
C THR A 305 0.11 -1.72 -6.01
N HIS A 306 0.34 -0.92 -4.95
CA HIS A 306 1.47 -1.10 -4.05
C HIS A 306 1.04 -1.38 -2.62
N GLY A 307 0.18 -0.55 -2.03
CA GLY A 307 -0.37 -0.73 -0.69
C GLY A 307 -1.89 -0.87 -0.72
N SER A 308 -2.44 -1.64 0.21
CA SER A 308 -3.88 -1.67 0.46
C SER A 308 -4.18 -1.91 1.93
N TYR A 309 -5.32 -1.40 2.39
CA TYR A 309 -5.79 -1.63 3.75
C TYR A 309 -7.31 -1.65 3.81
N TRP A 310 -7.85 -2.44 4.75
CA TRP A 310 -9.27 -2.54 5.02
C TRP A 310 -9.69 -1.58 6.13
N ASP A 311 -10.88 -0.97 6.02
CA ASP A 311 -11.52 -0.40 7.20
C ASP A 311 -12.41 -1.42 7.91
N LYS A 312 -12.95 -1.02 9.06
CA LYS A 312 -13.84 -1.88 9.89
C LYS A 312 -15.13 -2.30 9.16
N ASP A 313 -15.56 -1.57 8.15
CA ASP A 313 -16.79 -1.82 7.38
C ASP A 313 -16.54 -2.70 6.15
N GLY A 314 -15.27 -3.07 5.90
CA GLY A 314 -14.84 -3.88 4.77
C GLY A 314 -14.63 -3.11 3.48
N ASN A 315 -14.53 -1.80 3.56
CA ASN A 315 -14.06 -1.01 2.42
C ASN A 315 -12.54 -1.13 2.29
N LEU A 316 -12.02 -0.89 1.09
CA LEU A 316 -10.60 -0.95 0.78
C LEU A 316 -10.08 0.43 0.39
N TYR A 317 -8.89 0.74 0.88
CA TYR A 317 -8.08 1.86 0.40
C TYR A 317 -6.86 1.29 -0.30
N VAL A 318 -6.61 1.76 -1.52
CA VAL A 318 -5.59 1.20 -2.42
C VAL A 318 -4.71 2.31 -2.94
N GLN A 319 -3.39 2.16 -2.78
CA GLN A 319 -2.39 3.08 -3.31
C GLN A 319 -1.68 2.46 -4.50
N ASP A 320 -1.57 3.20 -5.61
CA ASP A 320 -0.68 2.86 -6.72
C ASP A 320 0.75 3.39 -6.45
N TRP A 321 1.77 2.65 -6.86
CA TRP A 321 3.12 3.16 -7.09
C TRP A 321 3.07 4.09 -8.31
N ASN A 322 3.09 5.40 -8.07
CA ASN A 322 2.76 6.36 -9.12
C ASN A 322 3.43 7.73 -8.90
N VAL A 323 3.94 8.32 -9.98
CA VAL A 323 4.64 9.61 -9.98
C VAL A 323 3.75 10.79 -9.58
N SER A 324 2.46 10.71 -9.89
CA SER A 324 1.47 11.75 -9.52
C SER A 324 0.84 11.50 -8.15
N GLY A 325 0.99 10.29 -7.60
CA GLY A 325 0.42 9.88 -6.33
C GLY A 325 -1.07 9.57 -6.42
N ARG A 326 -1.43 8.29 -6.46
CA ARG A 326 -2.81 7.83 -6.57
C ARG A 326 -3.20 6.97 -5.39
N ILE A 327 -4.27 7.39 -4.71
CA ILE A 327 -4.94 6.58 -3.69
C ILE A 327 -6.44 6.55 -4.00
N MET A 328 -7.07 5.40 -3.81
CA MET A 328 -8.47 5.17 -4.13
C MET A 328 -9.20 4.51 -2.98
N LYS A 329 -10.48 4.84 -2.82
CA LYS A 329 -11.41 4.14 -1.93
C LYS A 329 -12.36 3.26 -2.73
N LEU A 330 -12.50 2.02 -2.29
CA LEU A 330 -13.45 1.05 -2.82
C LEU A 330 -14.46 0.71 -1.73
N VAL A 331 -15.72 1.02 -1.95
CA VAL A 331 -16.80 0.74 -1.00
C VAL A 331 -17.39 -0.63 -1.29
N ARG A 332 -17.42 -1.49 -0.28
CA ARG A 332 -17.97 -2.84 -0.41
C ARG A 332 -19.49 -2.79 -0.61
N VAL A 333 -19.96 -3.45 -1.66
CA VAL A 333 -21.39 -3.59 -1.93
C VAL A 333 -21.94 -4.69 -1.01
N LYS A 334 -22.96 -4.36 -0.21
CA LYS A 334 -23.62 -5.29 0.72
C LYS A 334 -24.80 -5.98 0.06
#